data_7a10b8fcc15778b4d39ad2152abc07b1
#
_entry.id   7a10b8fcc15778b4d39ad2152abc07b1
#
_cell.length_a   1.000
_cell.length_b   1.000
_cell.length_c   1.000
_cell.angle_alpha   90.00
_cell.angle_beta   90.00
_cell.angle_gamma   90.00
#
_symmetry.space_group_name_H-M   'P 1'
#
loop_
_entity.id
_entity.type
_entity.pdbx_description
1 polymer ?
#
loop_
_entity_poly.entity_id
_entity_poly.type
_entity_poly.pdbx_seq_one_letter_code
_entity_poly.pdbx_strand_id
1 'polypeptide(L)'
;MTPRLNAFAAAPAPMKAWLDFSRGLHECGLEASLMDLVATRASQINGCAFCLDMHTADARKRGETEQRLYLLDAWRDSPLYSDRERAALAWTEALTLLPQTRAPDDVYDGLKAQFSEEEQVKLTLLIVAINGWNRINVGFRTAHPLEQRRAA
;
A
#
# COMPACT_ATOMS: atom_id res chain seq x y z
N MET A 1 -17.82 -1.93 13.98
CA MET A 1 -18.44 -2.05 12.62
C MET A 1 -18.67 -3.55 12.35
N THR A 2 -19.86 -3.97 11.91
CA THR A 2 -20.17 -5.40 11.67
C THR A 2 -19.61 -5.83 10.31
N PRO A 3 -18.83 -6.92 10.23
CA PRO A 3 -18.39 -7.51 8.96
C PRO A 3 -19.59 -7.88 8.06
N ARG A 4 -19.43 -7.71 6.74
CA ARG A 4 -20.48 -8.05 5.76
C ARG A 4 -20.34 -9.49 5.26
N LEU A 5 -19.12 -9.91 4.95
CA LEU A 5 -18.83 -11.19 4.34
C LEU A 5 -17.38 -11.60 4.65
N ASN A 6 -17.16 -12.90 4.81
CA ASN A 6 -15.81 -13.47 4.78
C ASN A 6 -15.48 -13.90 3.35
N ALA A 7 -14.63 -13.12 2.66
CA ALA A 7 -14.29 -13.37 1.27
C ALA A 7 -13.59 -14.73 1.06
N PHE A 8 -12.73 -15.14 1.98
CA PHE A 8 -12.03 -16.43 1.90
C PHE A 8 -12.97 -17.63 2.08
N ALA A 9 -13.97 -17.50 2.93
CA ALA A 9 -14.97 -18.55 3.09
C ALA A 9 -15.94 -18.63 1.90
N ALA A 10 -16.29 -17.46 1.33
CA ALA A 10 -17.26 -17.40 0.23
C ALA A 10 -16.67 -17.80 -1.12
N ALA A 11 -15.39 -17.48 -1.37
CA ALA A 11 -14.72 -17.75 -2.64
C ALA A 11 -13.25 -18.18 -2.42
N PRO A 12 -13.01 -19.38 -1.85
CA PRO A 12 -11.68 -19.79 -1.42
C PRO A 12 -10.66 -19.88 -2.57
N ALA A 13 -11.04 -20.40 -3.73
CA ALA A 13 -10.10 -20.56 -4.85
C ALA A 13 -9.66 -19.21 -5.46
N PRO A 14 -10.54 -18.27 -5.82
CA PRO A 14 -10.15 -16.93 -6.26
C PRO A 14 -9.34 -16.17 -5.22
N MET A 15 -9.71 -16.25 -3.93
CA MET A 15 -9.00 -15.56 -2.87
C MET A 15 -7.59 -16.14 -2.64
N LYS A 16 -7.44 -17.46 -2.78
CA LYS A 16 -6.12 -18.09 -2.75
C LYS A 16 -5.24 -17.61 -3.90
N ALA A 17 -5.75 -17.60 -5.13
CA ALA A 17 -5.01 -17.14 -6.30
C ALA A 17 -4.56 -15.66 -6.13
N TRP A 18 -5.45 -14.80 -5.61
CA TRP A 18 -5.14 -13.41 -5.31
C TRP A 18 -4.06 -13.26 -4.22
N LEU A 19 -4.13 -14.07 -3.19
CA LEU A 19 -3.13 -14.10 -2.12
C LEU A 19 -1.77 -14.59 -2.64
N ASP A 20 -1.74 -15.64 -3.45
CA ASP A 20 -0.51 -16.19 -4.01
C ASP A 20 0.16 -15.18 -4.95
N PHE A 21 -0.60 -14.47 -5.78
CA PHE A 21 -0.11 -13.35 -6.60
C PHE A 21 0.52 -12.26 -5.72
N SER A 22 -0.19 -11.83 -4.67
CA SER A 22 0.29 -10.77 -3.78
C SER A 22 1.56 -11.19 -3.03
N ARG A 23 1.67 -12.45 -2.61
CA ARG A 23 2.87 -12.99 -1.96
C ARG A 23 4.08 -13.00 -2.88
N GLY A 24 3.90 -13.40 -4.14
CA GLY A 24 4.97 -13.38 -5.13
C GLY A 24 5.56 -11.98 -5.37
N LEU A 25 4.77 -10.91 -5.17
CA LEU A 25 5.28 -9.54 -5.26
C LEU A 25 6.23 -9.16 -4.12
N HIS A 26 6.12 -9.77 -2.95
CA HIS A 26 7.07 -9.52 -1.86
C HIS A 26 8.47 -10.09 -2.13
N GLU A 27 8.59 -11.01 -3.08
CA GLU A 27 9.85 -11.64 -3.50
C GLU A 27 10.36 -11.05 -4.84
N CYS A 28 9.74 -9.98 -5.32
CA CYS A 28 10.03 -9.42 -6.66
C CYS A 28 11.34 -8.63 -6.75
N GLY A 29 12.01 -8.36 -5.62
CA GLY A 29 13.29 -7.66 -5.56
C GLY A 29 13.20 -6.14 -5.35
N LEU A 30 11.99 -5.58 -5.15
CA LEU A 30 11.85 -4.21 -4.63
C LEU A 30 12.20 -4.18 -3.13
N GLU A 31 12.67 -3.04 -2.65
CA GLU A 31 13.00 -2.83 -1.25
C GLU A 31 11.75 -2.99 -0.36
N ALA A 32 11.86 -3.81 0.68
CA ALA A 32 10.73 -4.08 1.58
C ALA A 32 10.18 -2.80 2.24
N SER A 33 11.07 -1.87 2.62
CA SER A 33 10.68 -0.56 3.17
C SER A 33 9.88 0.28 2.17
N LEU A 34 10.28 0.28 0.89
CA LEU A 34 9.55 0.97 -0.18
C LEU A 34 8.15 0.36 -0.37
N MET A 35 8.06 -0.98 -0.38
CA MET A 35 6.79 -1.69 -0.51
C MET A 35 5.83 -1.35 0.64
N ASP A 36 6.34 -1.26 1.87
CA ASP A 36 5.54 -0.87 3.05
C ASP A 36 5.00 0.57 2.93
N LEU A 37 5.81 1.52 2.48
CA LEU A 37 5.37 2.92 2.27
C LEU A 37 4.29 3.00 1.19
N VAL A 38 4.48 2.33 0.06
CA VAL A 38 3.52 2.27 -1.05
C VAL A 38 2.19 1.67 -0.60
N ALA A 39 2.22 0.53 0.10
CA ALA A 39 1.02 -0.12 0.60
C ALA A 39 0.29 0.73 1.65
N THR A 40 1.05 1.35 2.55
CA THR A 40 0.49 2.26 3.56
C THR A 40 -0.15 3.48 2.90
N ARG A 41 0.54 4.12 1.93
CA ARG A 41 0.01 5.30 1.24
C ARG A 41 -1.28 5.01 0.47
N ALA A 42 -1.31 3.97 -0.32
CA ALA A 42 -2.53 3.54 -1.02
C ALA A 42 -3.69 3.28 -0.04
N SER A 43 -3.38 2.67 1.12
CA SER A 43 -4.37 2.37 2.15
C SER A 43 -4.89 3.63 2.88
N GLN A 44 -4.05 4.68 3.04
CA GLN A 44 -4.49 6.01 3.52
C GLN A 44 -5.50 6.62 2.57
N ILE A 45 -5.19 6.65 1.28
CA ILE A 45 -6.05 7.22 0.23
C ILE A 45 -7.40 6.49 0.16
N ASN A 46 -7.38 5.16 0.24
CA ASN A 46 -8.58 4.32 0.15
C ASN A 46 -9.34 4.18 1.49
N GLY A 47 -8.81 4.68 2.60
CA GLY A 47 -9.43 4.58 3.92
C GLY A 47 -9.55 3.14 4.45
N CYS A 48 -8.57 2.26 4.19
CA CYS A 48 -8.59 0.87 4.60
C CYS A 48 -7.97 0.69 5.99
N ALA A 49 -8.78 0.70 7.05
CA ALA A 49 -8.29 0.57 8.43
C ALA A 49 -7.54 -0.76 8.66
N PHE A 50 -8.07 -1.89 8.15
CA PHE A 50 -7.40 -3.20 8.25
C PHE A 50 -6.01 -3.19 7.61
N CYS A 51 -5.89 -2.60 6.40
CA CYS A 51 -4.63 -2.56 5.68
C CYS A 51 -3.64 -1.60 6.35
N LEU A 52 -4.10 -0.46 6.86
CA LEU A 52 -3.27 0.48 7.61
C LEU A 52 -2.68 -0.16 8.86
N ASP A 53 -3.53 -0.80 9.68
CA ASP A 53 -3.09 -1.51 10.89
C ASP A 53 -2.00 -2.54 10.58
N MET A 54 -2.23 -3.38 9.56
CA MET A 54 -1.29 -4.43 9.16
C MET A 54 0.03 -3.84 8.62
N HIS A 55 -0.02 -2.95 7.63
CA HIS A 55 1.20 -2.45 6.96
C HIS A 55 2.03 -1.54 7.85
N THR A 56 1.42 -0.72 8.70
CA THR A 56 2.17 0.10 9.66
C THR A 56 2.84 -0.75 10.74
N ALA A 57 2.16 -1.80 11.23
CA ALA A 57 2.76 -2.74 12.17
C ALA A 57 3.94 -3.50 11.55
N ASP A 58 3.82 -3.95 10.30
CA ASP A 58 4.88 -4.67 9.61
C ASP A 58 6.06 -3.76 9.23
N ALA A 59 5.82 -2.53 8.79
CA ALA A 59 6.85 -1.52 8.56
C ALA A 59 7.66 -1.25 9.84
N ARG A 60 6.99 -1.06 10.99
CA ARG A 60 7.66 -0.86 12.28
C ARG A 60 8.52 -2.05 12.70
N LYS A 61 8.05 -3.29 12.49
CA LYS A 61 8.85 -4.49 12.75
C LYS A 61 10.13 -4.55 11.91
N ARG A 62 10.11 -3.96 10.71
CA ARG A 62 11.27 -3.83 9.81
C ARG A 62 12.15 -2.62 10.10
N GLY A 63 11.84 -1.82 11.12
CA GLY A 63 12.63 -0.67 11.54
C GLY A 63 12.16 0.69 11.02
N GLU A 64 11.00 0.75 10.37
CA GLU A 64 10.41 2.05 9.98
C GLU A 64 10.02 2.87 11.22
N THR A 65 10.24 4.18 11.16
CA THR A 65 9.98 5.07 12.28
C THR A 65 8.52 5.53 12.32
N GLU A 66 8.00 5.76 13.53
CA GLU A 66 6.68 6.34 13.71
C GLU A 66 6.55 7.69 13.03
N GLN A 67 7.60 8.52 13.11
CA GLN A 67 7.61 9.84 12.47
C GLN A 67 7.38 9.75 10.96
N ARG A 68 8.07 8.84 10.26
CA ARG A 68 7.88 8.68 8.82
C ARG A 68 6.48 8.15 8.49
N LEU A 69 5.94 7.23 9.30
CA LEU A 69 4.58 6.74 9.12
C LEU A 69 3.52 7.82 9.37
N TYR A 70 3.71 8.66 10.40
CA TYR A 70 2.78 9.76 10.69
C TYR A 70 2.78 10.85 9.61
N LEU A 71 3.97 11.13 9.03
CA LEU A 71 4.14 12.16 8.01
C LEU A 71 3.93 11.65 6.57
N LEU A 72 3.59 10.37 6.39
CA LEU A 72 3.46 9.78 5.06
C LEU A 72 2.34 10.42 4.21
N ASP A 73 1.28 10.91 4.84
CA ASP A 73 0.22 11.65 4.13
C ASP A 73 0.71 13.02 3.61
N ALA A 74 1.69 13.60 4.29
CA ALA A 74 2.33 14.88 3.96
C ALA A 74 3.74 14.71 3.35
N TRP A 75 4.04 13.58 2.72
CA TRP A 75 5.37 13.24 2.25
C TRP A 75 6.00 14.29 1.31
N ARG A 76 5.16 15.02 0.54
CA ARG A 76 5.66 16.07 -0.38
C ARG A 76 6.32 17.23 0.34
N ASP A 77 5.85 17.57 1.54
CA ASP A 77 6.35 18.66 2.38
C ASP A 77 7.44 18.21 3.36
N SER A 78 7.73 16.90 3.44
CA SER A 78 8.68 16.32 4.38
C SER A 78 10.02 15.98 3.71
N PRO A 79 11.18 16.31 4.33
CA PRO A 79 12.50 15.93 3.83
C PRO A 79 12.87 14.46 4.12
N LEU A 80 11.99 13.69 4.77
CA LEU A 80 12.30 12.34 5.27
C LEU A 80 12.29 11.25 4.19
N TYR A 81 11.86 11.55 2.97
CA TYR A 81 11.71 10.58 1.88
C TYR A 81 12.72 10.87 0.77
N SER A 82 13.42 9.81 0.34
CA SER A 82 14.37 9.88 -0.77
C SER A 82 13.68 10.17 -2.11
N ASP A 83 14.43 10.58 -3.13
CA ASP A 83 13.86 10.82 -4.47
C ASP A 83 13.19 9.57 -5.04
N ARG A 84 13.76 8.39 -4.79
CA ARG A 84 13.18 7.11 -5.19
C ARG A 84 11.84 6.82 -4.48
N GLU A 85 11.76 7.05 -3.17
CA GLU A 85 10.53 6.91 -2.41
C GLU A 85 9.48 7.95 -2.86
N ARG A 86 9.89 9.18 -3.08
CA ARG A 86 9.00 10.26 -3.58
C ARG A 86 8.40 9.92 -4.95
N ALA A 87 9.20 9.37 -5.86
CA ALA A 87 8.71 8.92 -7.17
C ALA A 87 7.71 7.76 -7.04
N ALA A 88 7.99 6.78 -6.17
CA ALA A 88 7.07 5.67 -5.90
C ALA A 88 5.76 6.14 -5.27
N LEU A 89 5.82 7.07 -4.30
CA LEU A 89 4.63 7.63 -3.64
C LEU A 89 3.78 8.46 -4.62
N ALA A 90 4.40 9.26 -5.49
CA ALA A 90 3.69 10.00 -6.53
C ALA A 90 2.97 9.05 -7.50
N TRP A 91 3.64 7.97 -7.94
CA TRP A 91 3.04 6.94 -8.79
C TRP A 91 1.92 6.19 -8.09
N THR A 92 2.09 5.90 -6.79
CA THR A 92 1.05 5.27 -5.95
C THR A 92 -0.22 6.12 -5.90
N GLU A 93 -0.09 7.43 -5.67
CA GLU A 93 -1.23 8.35 -5.66
C GLU A 93 -1.89 8.45 -7.03
N ALA A 94 -1.08 8.58 -8.10
CA ALA A 94 -1.58 8.66 -9.46
C ALA A 94 -2.42 7.43 -9.84
N LEU A 95 -1.97 6.23 -9.54
CA LEU A 95 -2.70 5.00 -9.86
C LEU A 95 -3.84 4.70 -8.89
N THR A 96 -3.74 5.09 -7.63
CA THR A 96 -4.82 4.88 -6.65
C THR A 96 -6.01 5.81 -6.96
N LEU A 97 -5.73 7.03 -7.38
CA LEU A 97 -6.72 8.05 -7.79
C LEU A 97 -6.88 8.11 -9.32
N LEU A 98 -6.72 6.99 -10.01
CA LEU A 98 -6.68 6.92 -11.47
C LEU A 98 -7.81 7.67 -12.21
N PRO A 99 -9.08 7.64 -11.74
CA PRO A 99 -10.15 8.40 -12.40
C PRO A 99 -9.95 9.91 -12.39
N GLN A 100 -9.24 10.44 -11.37
CA GLN A 100 -8.96 11.87 -11.20
C GLN A 100 -7.68 12.29 -11.90
N THR A 101 -6.62 11.48 -11.77
CA THR A 101 -5.26 11.82 -12.19
C THR A 101 -4.95 11.42 -13.63
N ARG A 102 -5.48 10.26 -14.08
CA ARG A 102 -5.19 9.61 -15.37
C ARG A 102 -3.70 9.31 -15.57
N ALA A 103 -2.94 9.14 -14.47
CA ALA A 103 -1.51 8.85 -14.48
C ALA A 103 -0.73 9.81 -15.40
N PRO A 104 -0.54 11.08 -15.02
CA PRO A 104 0.02 12.11 -15.89
C PRO A 104 1.50 11.85 -16.23
N ASP A 105 1.94 12.34 -17.39
CA ASP A 105 3.27 12.07 -17.95
C ASP A 105 4.42 12.57 -17.06
N ASP A 106 4.26 13.70 -16.38
CA ASP A 106 5.27 14.25 -15.46
C ASP A 106 5.52 13.32 -14.26
N VAL A 107 4.48 12.68 -13.73
CA VAL A 107 4.62 11.66 -12.66
C VAL A 107 5.30 10.41 -13.20
N TYR A 108 4.97 9.98 -14.42
CA TYR A 108 5.63 8.85 -15.06
C TYR A 108 7.10 9.14 -15.40
N ASP A 109 7.42 10.36 -15.83
CA ASP A 109 8.81 10.79 -16.06
C ASP A 109 9.63 10.76 -14.77
N GLY A 110 9.05 11.20 -13.65
CA GLY A 110 9.66 11.06 -12.32
C GLY A 110 9.90 9.59 -11.93
N LEU A 111 8.97 8.70 -12.26
CA LEU A 111 9.14 7.26 -12.03
C LEU A 111 10.29 6.68 -12.85
N LYS A 112 10.35 6.99 -14.16
CA LYS A 112 11.42 6.53 -15.05
C LYS A 112 12.82 6.98 -14.60
N ALA A 113 12.92 8.14 -13.99
CA ALA A 113 14.18 8.65 -13.48
C ALA A 113 14.77 7.85 -12.31
N GLN A 114 13.93 7.09 -11.59
CA GLN A 114 14.29 6.38 -10.36
C GLN A 114 14.17 4.85 -10.45
N PHE A 115 13.48 4.33 -11.46
CA PHE A 115 13.14 2.90 -11.57
C PHE A 115 13.42 2.39 -12.99
N SER A 116 14.06 1.22 -13.10
CA SER A 116 14.18 0.49 -14.35
C SER A 116 12.79 0.06 -14.86
N GLU A 117 12.67 -0.28 -16.14
CA GLU A 117 11.40 -0.74 -16.74
C GLU A 117 10.81 -1.95 -16.00
N GLU A 118 11.66 -2.88 -15.56
CA GLU A 118 11.24 -4.03 -14.77
C GLU A 118 10.68 -3.59 -13.40
N GLU A 119 11.35 -2.69 -12.70
CA GLU A 119 10.91 -2.17 -11.41
C GLU A 119 9.62 -1.33 -11.52
N GLN A 120 9.45 -0.57 -12.61
CA GLN A 120 8.22 0.19 -12.88
C GLN A 120 7.01 -0.77 -12.98
N VAL A 121 7.16 -1.91 -13.67
CA VAL A 121 6.11 -2.93 -13.76
C VAL A 121 5.85 -3.56 -12.39
N LYS A 122 6.90 -3.94 -11.65
CA LYS A 122 6.78 -4.53 -10.31
C LYS A 122 6.06 -3.60 -9.34
N LEU A 123 6.45 -2.32 -9.32
CA LEU A 123 5.82 -1.29 -8.49
C LEU A 123 4.35 -1.08 -8.88
N THR A 124 4.05 -1.04 -10.18
CA THR A 124 2.68 -0.93 -10.67
C THR A 124 1.82 -2.12 -10.23
N LEU A 125 2.34 -3.35 -10.34
CA LEU A 125 1.64 -4.55 -9.88
C LEU A 125 1.42 -4.53 -8.36
N LEU A 126 2.39 -4.06 -7.58
CA LEU A 126 2.25 -3.87 -6.14
C LEU A 126 1.11 -2.89 -5.81
N ILE A 127 1.05 -1.75 -6.51
CA ILE A 127 -0.03 -0.76 -6.34
C ILE A 127 -1.39 -1.36 -6.73
N VAL A 128 -1.47 -2.15 -7.80
CA VAL A 128 -2.70 -2.86 -8.19
C VAL A 128 -3.11 -3.84 -7.09
N ALA A 129 -2.17 -4.61 -6.55
CA ALA A 129 -2.44 -5.59 -5.50
C ALA A 129 -2.99 -4.93 -4.24
N ILE A 130 -2.34 -3.87 -3.72
CA ILE A 130 -2.83 -3.19 -2.53
C ILE A 130 -4.17 -2.50 -2.76
N ASN A 131 -4.39 -1.89 -3.91
CA ASN A 131 -5.68 -1.31 -4.26
C ASN A 131 -6.79 -2.38 -4.35
N GLY A 132 -6.48 -3.57 -4.83
CA GLY A 132 -7.38 -4.73 -4.81
C GLY A 132 -7.73 -5.15 -3.39
N TRP A 133 -6.72 -5.32 -2.53
CA TRP A 133 -6.93 -5.64 -1.11
C TRP A 133 -7.73 -4.58 -0.37
N ASN A 134 -7.46 -3.29 -0.61
CA ASN A 134 -8.22 -2.20 -0.01
C ASN A 134 -9.72 -2.33 -0.37
N ARG A 135 -10.06 -2.61 -1.65
CA ARG A 135 -11.44 -2.77 -2.12
C ARG A 135 -12.14 -3.97 -1.48
N ILE A 136 -11.43 -5.10 -1.36
CA ILE A 136 -11.95 -6.29 -0.68
C ILE A 136 -12.22 -5.98 0.79
N ASN A 137 -11.23 -5.44 1.50
CA ASN A 137 -11.32 -5.24 2.95
C ASN A 137 -12.33 -4.14 3.32
N VAL A 138 -12.34 -3.02 2.62
CA VAL A 138 -13.32 -1.94 2.83
C VAL A 138 -14.72 -2.41 2.40
N GLY A 139 -14.83 -3.06 1.23
CA GLY A 139 -16.09 -3.55 0.69
C GLY A 139 -16.78 -4.55 1.61
N PHE A 140 -16.04 -5.48 2.19
CA PHE A 140 -16.59 -6.51 3.08
C PHE A 140 -16.46 -6.18 4.57
N ARG A 141 -15.92 -5.00 4.91
CA ARG A 141 -15.74 -4.53 6.29
C ARG A 141 -14.91 -5.52 7.12
N THR A 142 -13.76 -5.91 6.60
CA THR A 142 -12.81 -6.76 7.33
C THR A 142 -12.36 -6.05 8.62
N ALA A 143 -12.56 -6.71 9.76
CA ALA A 143 -12.15 -6.16 11.04
C ALA A 143 -10.64 -6.31 11.24
N HIS A 144 -9.98 -5.26 11.75
CA HIS A 144 -8.60 -5.33 12.24
C HIS A 144 -8.59 -5.71 13.74
N PRO A 145 -7.48 -6.24 14.27
CA PRO A 145 -7.32 -6.46 15.71
C PRO A 145 -7.49 -5.17 16.51
N LEU A 146 -8.02 -5.28 17.72
CA LEU A 146 -8.11 -4.15 18.64
C LEU A 146 -7.02 -4.30 19.69
N GLU A 147 -6.11 -3.33 19.78
CA GLU A 147 -5.21 -3.22 20.94
C GLU A 147 -6.00 -2.77 22.16
N GLN A 148 -5.84 -3.48 23.27
CA GLN A 148 -6.39 -3.01 24.55
C GLN A 148 -5.59 -1.80 25.00
N ARG A 149 -6.26 -0.68 25.28
CA ARG A 149 -5.63 0.45 25.94
C ARG A 149 -5.02 -0.03 27.26
N ARG A 150 -3.71 0.14 27.44
CA ARG A 150 -3.13 0.03 28.77
C ARG A 150 -3.77 1.11 29.62
N ALA A 151 -4.44 0.72 30.72
CA ALA A 151 -4.92 1.67 31.71
C ALA A 151 -3.70 2.48 32.20
N ALA A 152 -3.81 3.82 32.17
CA ALA A 152 -2.80 4.73 32.70
C ALA A 152 -2.78 4.64 34.23
#